data_27f5daf8b6cc1994a0a9e955f3a5ff35
#
_entry.id   27f5daf8b6cc1994a0a9e955f3a5ff35
#
_cell.length_a   1.000
_cell.length_b   1.000
_cell.length_c   1.000
_cell.angle_alpha   90.00
_cell.angle_beta   90.00
_cell.angle_gamma   90.00
#
_symmetry.space_group_name_H-M   'P 1'
#
loop_
_entity.id
_entity.type
_entity.pdbx_description
1 polymer ?
#
loop_
_entity_poly.entity_id
_entity_poly.type
_entity_poly.pdbx_seq_one_letter_code
_entity_poly.pdbx_strand_id
1 'polypeptide(L)'
;MIQLFHIPNHKIDTSNYSHSLHDKRVEELEKKIADYVGAKYACAVNSATNAIFLIMRDKRQNVRSRMVVDLPSMIPPVVANAVLTSGFHNEINFTDDILWMGDSYILHKFDDYKVVDSAQKLQKNQFKDECNDEDLMIFSFYPTKPLSGLDGGMIVTNDKIKYEYYKSAVLNGTSYSDNNWERDIAFPGFKMYLSSFQADIILKNFKNFEKKKRNLKLIRDIYNKELGYANKSTHLYIIHTKNNQSFLNKMKENNIICGIHYPALHLNQIYTRGKSFNCPYTEKYNDVVATLPMNETMSYLDIEKIIEKVKLYK
;
A
#
# COMPACT_ATOMS: atom_id res chain seq x y z
N MET A 1 7.30 -18.63 17.58
CA MET A 1 7.07 -17.15 17.58
C MET A 1 6.00 -16.82 16.59
N ILE A 2 4.91 -16.18 17.00
CA ILE A 2 3.78 -15.78 16.13
C ILE A 2 4.15 -14.45 15.50
N GLN A 3 4.26 -14.42 14.16
CA GLN A 3 4.66 -13.25 13.40
C GLN A 3 3.46 -12.34 13.10
N LEU A 4 3.69 -11.03 13.05
CA LEU A 4 2.69 -10.03 12.67
C LEU A 4 2.16 -10.27 11.24
N PHE A 5 3.09 -10.50 10.31
CA PHE A 5 2.80 -10.85 8.92
C PHE A 5 3.51 -12.14 8.52
N HIS A 6 2.91 -12.88 7.59
CA HIS A 6 3.58 -13.97 6.89
C HIS A 6 4.22 -13.44 5.61
N ILE A 7 5.53 -13.65 5.46
CA ILE A 7 6.28 -13.35 4.24
C ILE A 7 6.68 -14.67 3.62
N PRO A 8 6.03 -15.10 2.52
CA PRO A 8 6.31 -16.39 1.91
C PRO A 8 7.68 -16.40 1.22
N ASN A 9 8.39 -17.52 1.31
CA ASN A 9 9.56 -17.75 0.49
C ASN A 9 9.14 -18.18 -0.91
N HIS A 10 9.76 -17.57 -1.93
CA HIS A 10 9.47 -17.86 -3.33
C HIS A 10 10.66 -18.52 -4.03
N LYS A 11 10.39 -19.61 -4.75
CA LYS A 11 11.31 -20.17 -5.73
C LYS A 11 10.99 -19.58 -7.10
N ILE A 12 11.98 -19.01 -7.76
CA ILE A 12 11.83 -18.39 -9.08
C ILE A 12 12.40 -19.38 -10.10
N ASP A 13 11.53 -19.87 -10.99
CA ASP A 13 11.93 -20.64 -12.17
C ASP A 13 11.79 -19.74 -13.40
N THR A 14 12.92 -19.49 -14.06
CA THR A 14 13.02 -18.59 -15.20
C THR A 14 13.05 -19.31 -16.54
N SER A 15 12.99 -20.63 -16.54
CA SER A 15 13.14 -21.46 -17.76
C SER A 15 12.15 -21.11 -18.86
N ASN A 16 10.98 -20.59 -18.51
CA ASN A 16 9.89 -20.24 -19.43
C ASN A 16 9.73 -18.73 -19.66
N TYR A 17 10.73 -17.91 -19.32
CA TYR A 17 10.66 -16.46 -19.54
C TYR A 17 11.23 -16.11 -20.91
N SER A 18 10.49 -15.35 -21.70
CA SER A 18 11.01 -14.76 -22.95
C SER A 18 12.05 -13.68 -22.65
N HIS A 19 11.84 -12.93 -21.55
CA HIS A 19 12.77 -11.92 -21.05
C HIS A 19 12.61 -11.73 -19.54
N SER A 20 13.72 -11.65 -18.80
CA SER A 20 13.70 -11.54 -17.33
C SER A 20 13.01 -10.28 -16.79
N LEU A 21 13.04 -9.19 -17.56
CA LEU A 21 12.50 -7.89 -17.13
C LEU A 21 11.21 -7.49 -17.86
N HIS A 22 11.04 -7.95 -19.12
CA HIS A 22 9.97 -7.49 -20.03
C HIS A 22 9.24 -8.67 -20.68
N ASP A 23 8.81 -9.63 -19.88
CA ASP A 23 8.00 -10.77 -20.34
C ASP A 23 6.50 -10.40 -20.26
N LYS A 24 5.68 -11.05 -21.09
CA LYS A 24 4.22 -10.91 -21.12
C LYS A 24 3.51 -11.07 -19.78
N ARG A 25 4.17 -11.62 -18.76
CA ARG A 25 3.64 -11.77 -17.39
C ARG A 25 3.29 -10.42 -16.75
N VAL A 26 4.00 -9.35 -17.11
CA VAL A 26 3.68 -8.00 -16.62
C VAL A 26 2.33 -7.56 -17.16
N GLU A 27 2.09 -7.72 -18.47
CA GLU A 27 0.82 -7.38 -19.12
C GLU A 27 -0.34 -8.27 -18.62
N GLU A 28 -0.05 -9.57 -18.41
CA GLU A 28 -1.02 -10.50 -17.83
C GLU A 28 -1.44 -10.06 -16.41
N LEU A 29 -0.47 -9.62 -15.60
CA LEU A 29 -0.75 -9.11 -14.26
C LEU A 29 -1.55 -7.81 -14.31
N GLU A 30 -1.16 -6.86 -15.17
CA GLU A 30 -1.88 -5.60 -15.36
C GLU A 30 -3.34 -5.84 -15.73
N LYS A 31 -3.57 -6.66 -16.75
CA LYS A 31 -4.94 -7.05 -17.15
C LYS A 31 -5.70 -7.71 -16.00
N LYS A 32 -5.08 -8.64 -15.29
CA LYS A 32 -5.72 -9.38 -14.20
C LYS A 32 -6.12 -8.48 -13.04
N ILE A 33 -5.29 -7.51 -12.68
CA ILE A 33 -5.61 -6.54 -11.61
C ILE A 33 -6.69 -5.57 -12.09
N ALA A 34 -6.58 -5.03 -13.30
CA ALA A 34 -7.61 -4.16 -13.88
C ALA A 34 -8.98 -4.84 -13.88
N ASP A 35 -9.08 -6.05 -14.42
CA ASP A 35 -10.31 -6.84 -14.47
C ASP A 35 -10.87 -7.11 -13.06
N TYR A 36 -9.99 -7.41 -12.09
CA TYR A 36 -10.40 -7.73 -10.73
C TYR A 36 -10.99 -6.53 -9.98
N VAL A 37 -10.37 -5.36 -10.12
CA VAL A 37 -10.81 -4.13 -9.42
C VAL A 37 -11.88 -3.35 -10.20
N GLY A 38 -12.19 -3.75 -11.44
CA GLY A 38 -13.18 -3.10 -12.29
C GLY A 38 -12.69 -1.81 -12.94
N ALA A 39 -11.39 -1.72 -13.24
CA ALA A 39 -10.78 -0.64 -14.02
C ALA A 39 -10.54 -1.09 -15.48
N LYS A 40 -10.39 -0.11 -16.39
CA LYS A 40 -10.06 -0.38 -17.80
C LYS A 40 -8.57 -0.64 -18.01
N TYR A 41 -7.72 0.06 -17.25
CA TYR A 41 -6.27 0.07 -17.45
C TYR A 41 -5.53 -0.09 -16.12
N ALA A 42 -4.38 -0.75 -16.19
CA ALA A 42 -3.43 -0.86 -15.09
C ALA A 42 -2.00 -0.71 -15.61
N CYS A 43 -1.17 0.03 -14.88
CA CYS A 43 0.25 0.21 -15.15
C CYS A 43 1.05 -0.32 -13.97
N ALA A 44 1.85 -1.37 -14.20
CA ALA A 44 2.71 -1.96 -13.18
C ALA A 44 3.96 -1.09 -12.93
N VAL A 45 4.27 -0.88 -11.67
CA VAL A 45 5.41 -0.09 -11.18
C VAL A 45 6.22 -0.94 -10.20
N ASN A 46 7.51 -0.69 -10.09
CA ASN A 46 8.39 -1.49 -9.22
C ASN A 46 8.10 -1.32 -7.70
N SER A 47 7.33 -0.29 -7.30
CA SER A 47 6.78 -0.16 -5.95
C SER A 47 5.61 0.82 -5.91
N ALA A 48 4.70 0.69 -4.93
CA ALA A 48 3.63 1.68 -4.72
C ALA A 48 4.18 3.06 -4.32
N THR A 49 5.31 3.11 -3.62
CA THR A 49 6.02 4.35 -3.28
C THR A 49 6.40 5.13 -4.54
N ASN A 50 6.93 4.42 -5.55
CA ASN A 50 7.28 5.02 -6.83
C ASN A 50 6.03 5.38 -7.66
N ALA A 51 4.92 4.66 -7.51
CA ALA A 51 3.64 5.06 -8.11
C ALA A 51 3.17 6.42 -7.55
N ILE A 52 3.20 6.59 -6.23
CA ILE A 52 2.89 7.87 -5.57
C ILE A 52 3.84 8.97 -6.06
N PHE A 53 5.15 8.71 -6.04
CA PHE A 53 6.16 9.67 -6.51
C PHE A 53 5.88 10.13 -7.94
N LEU A 54 5.62 9.19 -8.87
CA LEU A 54 5.35 9.50 -10.28
C LEU A 54 4.14 10.41 -10.46
N ILE A 55 3.02 10.06 -9.82
CA ILE A 55 1.77 10.83 -9.91
C ILE A 55 1.96 12.24 -9.33
N MET A 56 2.56 12.33 -8.16
CA MET A 56 2.80 13.63 -7.52
C MET A 56 3.81 14.46 -8.29
N ARG A 57 4.87 13.83 -8.83
CA ARG A 57 5.90 14.51 -9.65
C ARG A 57 5.35 15.05 -10.95
N ASP A 58 4.54 14.27 -11.64
CA ASP A 58 3.85 14.68 -12.88
C ASP A 58 3.00 15.92 -12.61
N LYS A 59 2.13 15.87 -11.61
CA LYS A 59 1.26 17.03 -11.29
C LYS A 59 2.10 18.24 -10.89
N ARG A 60 3.16 18.06 -10.08
CA ARG A 60 4.03 19.16 -9.63
C ARG A 60 4.75 19.88 -10.79
N GLN A 61 5.16 19.14 -11.81
CA GLN A 61 5.80 19.72 -13.00
C GLN A 61 4.83 20.54 -13.84
N ASN A 62 3.55 20.17 -13.85
CA ASN A 62 2.52 20.79 -14.67
C ASN A 62 1.77 21.94 -13.97
N VAL A 63 1.95 22.11 -12.65
CA VAL A 63 1.30 23.17 -11.86
C VAL A 63 2.34 24.19 -11.40
N ARG A 64 2.18 25.46 -11.84
CA ARG A 64 3.08 26.58 -11.45
C ARG A 64 2.72 27.21 -10.10
N SER A 65 1.47 27.07 -9.66
CA SER A 65 0.99 27.61 -8.40
C SER A 65 1.44 26.78 -7.22
N ARG A 66 1.49 27.39 -6.03
CA ARG A 66 1.69 26.66 -4.78
C ARG A 66 0.53 25.70 -4.54
N MET A 67 0.85 24.46 -4.24
CA MET A 67 -0.12 23.42 -3.93
C MET A 67 0.25 22.78 -2.58
N VAL A 68 -0.72 22.69 -1.67
CA VAL A 68 -0.55 22.01 -0.39
C VAL A 68 -1.14 20.61 -0.48
N VAL A 69 -0.37 19.62 -0.04
CA VAL A 69 -0.82 18.21 0.02
C VAL A 69 -1.16 17.88 1.47
N ASP A 70 -2.43 17.61 1.73
CA ASP A 70 -2.87 17.13 3.03
C ASP A 70 -2.59 15.64 3.16
N LEU A 71 -1.90 15.24 4.23
CA LEU A 71 -1.58 13.86 4.54
C LEU A 71 -2.06 13.51 5.95
N PRO A 72 -2.70 12.36 6.15
CA PRO A 72 -2.95 11.86 7.50
C PRO A 72 -1.64 11.76 8.29
N SER A 73 -1.62 12.21 9.53
CA SER A 73 -0.40 12.19 10.33
C SER A 73 0.06 10.76 10.64
N MET A 74 -0.86 9.84 10.92
CA MET A 74 -0.55 8.42 11.12
C MET A 74 -0.54 7.65 9.79
N ILE A 75 0.46 7.91 8.96
CA ILE A 75 0.64 7.35 7.62
C ILE A 75 1.99 6.62 7.53
N PRO A 76 2.16 5.61 6.65
CA PRO A 76 3.48 5.03 6.41
C PRO A 76 4.49 6.12 6.00
N PRO A 77 5.67 6.19 6.62
CA PRO A 77 6.68 7.20 6.28
C PRO A 77 7.03 7.27 4.78
N VAL A 78 6.96 6.13 4.08
CA VAL A 78 7.24 6.04 2.64
C VAL A 78 6.28 6.87 1.80
N VAL A 79 5.03 7.10 2.24
CA VAL A 79 4.06 7.95 1.55
C VAL A 79 4.47 9.42 1.65
N ALA A 80 4.75 9.90 2.87
CA ALA A 80 5.25 11.25 3.08
C ALA A 80 6.58 11.49 2.33
N ASN A 81 7.48 10.50 2.33
CA ASN A 81 8.74 10.57 1.59
C ASN A 81 8.50 10.71 0.08
N ALA A 82 7.60 9.92 -0.50
CA ALA A 82 7.28 10.00 -1.93
C ALA A 82 6.72 11.38 -2.31
N VAL A 83 5.82 11.93 -1.51
CA VAL A 83 5.27 13.29 -1.72
C VAL A 83 6.36 14.35 -1.60
N LEU A 84 7.15 14.31 -0.52
CA LEU A 84 8.24 15.29 -0.31
C LEU A 84 9.27 15.28 -1.44
N THR A 85 9.72 14.08 -1.85
CA THR A 85 10.76 13.93 -2.88
C THR A 85 10.26 14.21 -4.28
N SER A 86 8.95 14.18 -4.53
CA SER A 86 8.34 14.56 -5.81
C SER A 86 8.32 16.06 -6.07
N GLY A 87 8.73 16.89 -5.11
CA GLY A 87 8.86 18.34 -5.25
C GLY A 87 7.96 19.17 -4.32
N PHE A 88 7.23 18.54 -3.41
CA PHE A 88 6.36 19.21 -2.42
C PHE A 88 7.07 19.46 -1.07
N HIS A 89 8.36 19.82 -1.09
CA HIS A 89 9.20 19.88 0.10
C HIS A 89 8.69 20.73 1.28
N ASN A 90 7.92 21.79 1.02
CA ASN A 90 7.37 22.69 2.04
C ASN A 90 5.86 22.84 1.93
N GLU A 91 5.21 21.95 1.21
CA GLU A 91 3.81 22.04 0.82
C GLU A 91 2.99 20.85 1.37
N ILE A 92 3.50 20.19 2.41
CA ILE A 92 2.72 19.20 3.17
C ILE A 92 2.05 19.85 4.37
N ASN A 93 0.78 19.48 4.58
CA ASN A 93 0.02 19.71 5.79
C ASN A 93 -0.39 18.36 6.38
N PHE A 94 -0.17 18.16 7.68
CA PHE A 94 -0.64 16.95 8.36
C PHE A 94 -2.04 17.15 8.91
N THR A 95 -2.93 16.18 8.60
CA THR A 95 -4.31 16.15 9.10
C THR A 95 -4.44 15.19 10.29
N ASP A 96 -5.44 15.46 11.12
CA ASP A 96 -5.75 14.66 12.31
C ASP A 96 -6.68 13.46 11.99
N ASP A 97 -6.46 12.80 10.86
CA ASP A 97 -7.28 11.72 10.34
C ASP A 97 -6.56 10.36 10.43
N ILE A 98 -7.24 9.36 11.01
CA ILE A 98 -6.75 7.99 11.15
C ILE A 98 -7.73 6.94 10.60
N LEU A 99 -8.79 7.34 9.90
CA LEU A 99 -9.85 6.45 9.44
C LEU A 99 -9.39 5.43 8.38
N TRP A 100 -8.28 5.71 7.70
CA TRP A 100 -7.74 4.89 6.61
C TRP A 100 -7.02 3.62 7.07
N MET A 101 -6.72 3.42 8.36
CA MET A 101 -5.90 2.30 8.82
C MET A 101 -6.47 0.94 8.41
N GLY A 102 -5.75 0.25 7.52
CA GLY A 102 -6.14 -1.03 6.94
C GLY A 102 -7.19 -0.95 5.83
N ASP A 103 -7.50 0.25 5.32
CA ASP A 103 -8.42 0.52 4.21
C ASP A 103 -7.74 1.33 3.11
N SER A 104 -8.48 1.72 2.06
CA SER A 104 -8.12 2.74 1.08
C SER A 104 -8.42 4.13 1.64
N TYR A 105 -7.70 5.13 1.17
CA TYR A 105 -7.95 6.53 1.51
C TYR A 105 -7.58 7.45 0.34
N ILE A 106 -8.17 8.66 0.32
CA ILE A 106 -7.82 9.67 -0.66
C ILE A 106 -6.49 10.28 -0.25
N LEU A 107 -5.43 9.99 -1.03
CA LEU A 107 -4.10 10.56 -0.82
C LEU A 107 -4.12 12.06 -1.13
N HIS A 108 -4.74 12.45 -2.24
CA HIS A 108 -4.92 13.85 -2.63
C HIS A 108 -6.05 14.02 -3.65
N LYS A 109 -6.71 15.18 -3.60
CA LYS A 109 -7.68 15.62 -4.61
C LYS A 109 -7.07 16.77 -5.41
N PHE A 110 -6.90 16.55 -6.70
CA PHE A 110 -6.64 17.61 -7.66
C PHE A 110 -7.95 18.19 -8.18
N ASP A 111 -7.90 19.25 -8.98
CA ASP A 111 -9.11 19.89 -9.53
C ASP A 111 -9.90 18.96 -10.45
N ASP A 112 -9.19 18.07 -11.17
CA ASP A 112 -9.70 17.22 -12.24
C ASP A 112 -9.80 15.73 -11.88
N TYR A 113 -9.12 15.26 -10.84
CA TYR A 113 -9.18 13.87 -10.36
C TYR A 113 -8.68 13.72 -8.92
N LYS A 114 -8.96 12.59 -8.32
CA LYS A 114 -8.35 12.19 -7.03
C LYS A 114 -7.37 11.03 -7.21
N VAL A 115 -6.44 10.95 -6.27
CA VAL A 115 -5.53 9.81 -6.09
C VAL A 115 -5.94 9.05 -4.85
N VAL A 116 -6.24 7.76 -5.00
CA VAL A 116 -6.60 6.87 -3.90
C VAL A 116 -5.43 5.94 -3.61
N ASP A 117 -4.88 6.00 -2.41
CA ASP A 117 -3.92 5.00 -1.93
C ASP A 117 -4.68 3.81 -1.36
N SER A 118 -4.55 2.67 -2.02
CA SER A 118 -5.12 1.40 -1.63
C SER A 118 -4.05 0.33 -1.35
N ALA A 119 -2.88 0.76 -0.87
CA ALA A 119 -1.78 -0.16 -0.54
C ALA A 119 -2.12 -1.16 0.58
N GLN A 120 -3.20 -0.94 1.32
CA GLN A 120 -3.62 -1.79 2.44
C GLN A 120 -4.90 -2.60 2.16
N LYS A 121 -5.51 -2.41 0.99
CA LYS A 121 -6.78 -3.05 0.60
C LYS A 121 -6.74 -3.43 -0.87
N LEU A 122 -7.22 -4.64 -1.19
CA LEU A 122 -7.46 -5.08 -2.56
C LEU A 122 -8.74 -5.91 -2.60
N GLN A 123 -9.77 -5.40 -3.28
CA GLN A 123 -11.09 -6.02 -3.35
C GLN A 123 -11.62 -6.06 -4.79
N LYS A 124 -12.51 -7.02 -5.04
CA LYS A 124 -13.20 -7.10 -6.32
C LYS A 124 -14.07 -5.84 -6.54
N ASN A 125 -14.03 -5.28 -7.74
CA ASN A 125 -14.74 -4.07 -8.16
C ASN A 125 -14.35 -2.80 -7.37
N GLN A 126 -13.25 -2.79 -6.64
CA GLN A 126 -12.89 -1.69 -5.74
C GLN A 126 -12.71 -0.35 -6.47
N PHE A 127 -12.07 -0.34 -7.63
CA PHE A 127 -11.93 0.89 -8.43
C PHE A 127 -13.30 1.41 -8.86
N LYS A 128 -14.16 0.52 -9.36
CA LYS A 128 -15.53 0.87 -9.78
C LYS A 128 -16.37 1.46 -8.66
N ASP A 129 -16.17 0.98 -7.41
CA ASP A 129 -16.97 1.39 -6.25
C ASP A 129 -16.43 2.68 -5.59
N GLU A 130 -15.13 2.97 -5.71
CA GLU A 130 -14.45 4.04 -4.98
C GLU A 130 -13.95 5.19 -5.87
N CYS A 131 -13.89 5.02 -7.19
CA CYS A 131 -13.29 5.97 -8.13
C CYS A 131 -14.23 6.34 -9.29
N ASN A 132 -13.99 7.51 -9.87
CA ASN A 132 -14.53 7.91 -11.19
C ASN A 132 -13.55 7.53 -12.31
N ASP A 133 -13.94 7.76 -13.54
CA ASP A 133 -13.14 7.37 -14.73
C ASP A 133 -11.78 8.09 -14.78
N GLU A 134 -11.71 9.35 -14.32
CA GLU A 134 -10.50 10.18 -14.33
C GLU A 134 -9.55 9.91 -13.16
N ASP A 135 -10.01 9.20 -12.12
CA ASP A 135 -9.26 8.97 -10.91
C ASP A 135 -8.11 7.98 -11.09
N LEU A 136 -7.16 8.03 -10.16
CA LEU A 136 -6.05 7.09 -10.05
C LEU A 136 -6.15 6.34 -8.72
N MET A 137 -6.03 5.01 -8.77
CA MET A 137 -5.90 4.20 -7.54
C MET A 137 -4.59 3.43 -7.57
N ILE A 138 -3.92 3.35 -6.40
CA ILE A 138 -2.60 2.74 -6.24
C ILE A 138 -2.72 1.49 -5.37
N PHE A 139 -2.14 0.38 -5.83
CA PHE A 139 -1.97 -0.85 -5.05
C PHE A 139 -0.51 -1.14 -4.78
N SER A 140 -0.24 -1.83 -3.68
CA SER A 140 1.10 -2.29 -3.29
C SER A 140 1.16 -3.81 -3.27
N PHE A 141 2.26 -4.35 -3.79
CA PHE A 141 2.60 -5.77 -3.74
C PHE A 141 3.83 -6.04 -2.87
N TYR A 142 4.13 -5.11 -1.94
CA TYR A 142 5.18 -5.34 -0.93
C TYR A 142 4.91 -6.64 -0.16
N PRO A 143 5.94 -7.39 0.31
CA PRO A 143 5.76 -8.73 0.88
C PRO A 143 4.71 -8.88 1.98
N THR A 144 4.47 -7.83 2.77
CA THR A 144 3.46 -7.86 3.85
C THR A 144 2.04 -7.51 3.41
N LYS A 145 1.82 -7.09 2.15
CA LYS A 145 0.53 -6.57 1.67
C LYS A 145 -0.51 -7.68 1.40
N PRO A 146 -1.81 -7.33 1.28
CA PRO A 146 -2.88 -8.31 1.05
C PRO A 146 -2.58 -9.27 -0.10
N LEU A 147 -2.23 -8.74 -1.27
CA LEU A 147 -1.66 -9.49 -2.37
C LEU A 147 -0.16 -9.15 -2.44
N SER A 148 0.67 -10.07 -2.05
CA SER A 148 2.11 -9.87 -1.94
C SER A 148 2.90 -10.38 -3.14
N GLY A 149 4.03 -9.73 -3.42
CA GLY A 149 5.09 -10.17 -4.32
C GLY A 149 6.45 -10.08 -3.61
N LEU A 150 7.54 -9.99 -4.38
CA LEU A 150 8.86 -9.61 -3.82
C LEU A 150 8.88 -8.12 -3.48
N ASP A 151 8.28 -7.32 -4.32
CA ASP A 151 7.90 -5.92 -4.21
C ASP A 151 7.01 -5.61 -5.43
N GLY A 152 6.53 -4.39 -5.55
CA GLY A 152 5.77 -3.94 -6.69
C GLY A 152 4.64 -2.99 -6.32
N GLY A 153 4.13 -2.32 -7.34
CA GLY A 153 2.96 -1.47 -7.26
C GLY A 153 2.15 -1.51 -8.54
N MET A 154 0.97 -0.94 -8.49
CA MET A 154 0.07 -0.81 -9.65
C MET A 154 -0.66 0.52 -9.58
N ILE A 155 -0.68 1.25 -10.69
CA ILE A 155 -1.57 2.38 -10.90
C ILE A 155 -2.73 1.89 -11.77
N VAL A 156 -3.97 2.08 -11.35
CA VAL A 156 -5.16 1.74 -12.14
C VAL A 156 -6.00 2.97 -12.40
N THR A 157 -6.64 3.00 -13.59
CA THR A 157 -7.48 4.13 -14.04
C THR A 157 -8.40 3.69 -15.19
N ASN A 158 -9.42 4.49 -15.48
CA ASN A 158 -10.19 4.36 -16.72
C ASN A 158 -9.78 5.40 -17.78
N ASP A 159 -8.90 6.34 -17.42
CA ASP A 159 -8.36 7.37 -18.33
C ASP A 159 -7.19 6.78 -19.16
N LYS A 160 -7.44 6.65 -20.46
CA LYS A 160 -6.45 6.10 -21.41
C LYS A 160 -5.21 6.99 -21.53
N ILE A 161 -5.36 8.31 -21.48
CA ILE A 161 -4.25 9.25 -21.66
C ILE A 161 -3.29 9.13 -20.47
N LYS A 162 -3.81 9.12 -19.25
CA LYS A 162 -3.01 8.91 -18.03
C LYS A 162 -2.33 7.54 -18.06
N TYR A 163 -3.04 6.49 -18.45
CA TYR A 163 -2.47 5.14 -18.59
C TYR A 163 -1.27 5.12 -19.54
N GLU A 164 -1.42 5.64 -20.77
CA GLU A 164 -0.35 5.68 -21.77
C GLU A 164 0.84 6.50 -21.29
N TYR A 165 0.57 7.64 -20.63
CA TYR A 165 1.62 8.45 -20.02
C TYR A 165 2.41 7.67 -18.96
N TYR A 166 1.75 7.03 -17.97
CA TYR A 166 2.46 6.28 -16.93
C TYR A 166 3.17 5.05 -17.46
N LYS A 167 2.63 4.35 -18.45
CA LYS A 167 3.31 3.24 -19.13
C LYS A 167 4.64 3.69 -19.77
N SER A 168 4.64 4.85 -20.41
CA SER A 168 5.85 5.44 -20.97
C SER A 168 6.78 5.97 -19.85
N ALA A 169 6.24 6.67 -18.87
CA ALA A 169 7.01 7.27 -17.78
C ALA A 169 7.84 6.24 -16.99
N VAL A 170 7.29 5.07 -16.70
CA VAL A 170 8.01 3.99 -15.99
C VAL A 170 9.08 3.31 -16.84
N LEU A 171 9.01 3.48 -18.16
CA LEU A 171 9.94 2.92 -19.16
C LEU A 171 10.87 4.00 -19.76
N ASN A 172 11.40 4.89 -18.93
CA ASN A 172 12.31 5.98 -19.32
C ASN A 172 11.67 7.07 -20.23
N GLY A 173 10.36 7.20 -20.27
CA GLY A 173 9.65 8.12 -21.19
C GLY A 173 9.63 7.63 -22.64
N THR A 174 9.69 6.31 -22.84
CA THR A 174 9.75 5.69 -24.17
C THR A 174 8.55 4.79 -24.41
N SER A 175 8.27 4.46 -25.68
CA SER A 175 7.38 3.36 -26.04
C SER A 175 8.08 2.02 -25.88
N TYR A 176 7.29 0.95 -25.69
CA TYR A 176 7.85 -0.41 -25.78
C TYR A 176 8.17 -0.75 -27.22
N SER A 177 9.33 -1.38 -27.44
CA SER A 177 9.74 -2.00 -28.72
C SER A 177 10.57 -3.24 -28.43
N ASP A 178 10.53 -4.22 -29.31
CA ASP A 178 11.34 -5.45 -29.21
C ASP A 178 12.85 -5.14 -29.22
N ASN A 179 13.24 -4.11 -29.94
CA ASN A 179 14.60 -3.59 -29.98
C ASN A 179 14.72 -2.30 -29.16
N ASN A 180 15.60 -2.28 -28.18
CA ASN A 180 15.79 -1.11 -27.29
C ASN A 180 16.18 0.18 -28.05
N TRP A 181 16.93 0.07 -29.15
CA TRP A 181 17.38 1.21 -29.98
C TRP A 181 16.31 1.76 -30.92
N GLU A 182 15.17 1.09 -31.05
CA GLU A 182 14.03 1.52 -31.87
C GLU A 182 13.00 2.31 -31.06
N ARG A 183 13.27 2.54 -29.78
CA ARG A 183 12.35 3.24 -28.88
C ARG A 183 12.43 4.75 -29.07
N ASP A 184 11.33 5.36 -29.41
CA ASP A 184 11.22 6.81 -29.43
C ASP A 184 11.14 7.36 -28.01
N ILE A 185 11.91 8.42 -27.73
CA ILE A 185 11.89 9.14 -26.46
C ILE A 185 10.87 10.27 -26.57
N ALA A 186 9.76 10.18 -25.86
CA ALA A 186 8.72 11.19 -25.84
C ALA A 186 9.01 12.31 -24.80
N PHE A 187 9.59 11.95 -23.65
CA PHE A 187 9.93 12.86 -22.56
C PHE A 187 10.93 12.20 -21.58
N PRO A 188 11.60 12.98 -20.70
CA PRO A 188 12.43 12.40 -19.64
C PRO A 188 11.57 11.61 -18.64
N GLY A 189 11.68 10.27 -18.66
CA GLY A 189 10.96 9.37 -17.79
C GLY A 189 11.86 8.71 -16.73
N PHE A 190 11.39 7.60 -16.17
CA PHE A 190 12.04 6.89 -15.06
C PHE A 190 12.18 5.41 -15.35
N LYS A 191 13.17 4.76 -14.76
CA LYS A 191 13.33 3.31 -14.81
C LYS A 191 12.61 2.67 -13.60
N MET A 192 11.25 2.64 -13.66
CA MET A 192 10.41 2.22 -12.54
C MET A 192 9.44 1.08 -12.91
N TYR A 193 9.68 0.37 -14.01
CA TYR A 193 8.86 -0.76 -14.42
C TYR A 193 8.96 -1.95 -13.48
N LEU A 194 7.89 -2.72 -13.37
CA LEU A 194 7.86 -4.00 -12.65
C LEU A 194 8.61 -5.07 -13.47
N SER A 195 9.44 -5.89 -12.82
CA SER A 195 10.11 -7.00 -13.50
C SER A 195 9.19 -8.20 -13.70
N SER A 196 9.52 -9.04 -14.69
CA SER A 196 8.80 -10.30 -14.95
C SER A 196 8.81 -11.25 -13.75
N PHE A 197 9.88 -11.26 -12.96
CA PHE A 197 9.96 -12.07 -11.72
C PHE A 197 8.93 -11.65 -10.68
N GLN A 198 8.80 -10.34 -10.44
CA GLN A 198 7.81 -9.81 -9.52
C GLN A 198 6.40 -10.11 -10.01
N ALA A 199 6.14 -9.90 -11.30
CA ALA A 199 4.84 -10.18 -11.92
C ALA A 199 4.45 -11.66 -11.77
N ASP A 200 5.36 -12.61 -12.04
CA ASP A 200 5.11 -14.05 -11.91
C ASP A 200 4.74 -14.45 -10.47
N ILE A 201 5.45 -13.92 -9.47
CA ILE A 201 5.17 -14.20 -8.07
C ILE A 201 3.80 -13.63 -7.66
N ILE A 202 3.48 -12.40 -8.07
CA ILE A 202 2.18 -11.79 -7.77
C ILE A 202 1.06 -12.59 -8.43
N LEU A 203 1.23 -13.02 -9.69
CA LEU A 203 0.25 -13.88 -10.40
C LEU A 203 0.06 -15.22 -9.69
N LYS A 204 1.13 -15.86 -9.22
CA LYS A 204 1.05 -17.10 -8.43
C LYS A 204 0.29 -16.89 -7.12
N ASN A 205 0.57 -15.83 -6.39
CA ASN A 205 -0.12 -15.50 -5.15
C ASN A 205 -1.59 -15.12 -5.38
N PHE A 206 -1.89 -14.50 -6.52
CA PHE A 206 -3.27 -14.15 -6.89
C PHE A 206 -4.18 -15.38 -7.03
N LYS A 207 -3.65 -16.53 -7.46
CA LYS A 207 -4.45 -17.78 -7.58
C LYS A 207 -5.11 -18.19 -6.26
N ASN A 208 -4.46 -17.92 -5.12
CA ASN A 208 -4.95 -18.26 -3.79
C ASN A 208 -5.49 -17.06 -3.01
N PHE A 209 -5.55 -15.88 -3.63
CA PHE A 209 -5.84 -14.62 -2.94
C PHE A 209 -7.22 -14.61 -2.27
N GLU A 210 -8.27 -15.07 -2.94
CA GLU A 210 -9.62 -15.14 -2.36
C GLU A 210 -9.72 -16.13 -1.19
N LYS A 211 -8.98 -17.23 -1.24
CA LYS A 211 -8.88 -18.18 -0.10
C LYS A 211 -8.19 -17.50 1.09
N LYS A 212 -7.07 -16.82 0.85
CA LYS A 212 -6.36 -16.04 1.88
C LYS A 212 -7.29 -15.01 2.53
N LYS A 213 -8.00 -14.21 1.73
CA LYS A 213 -8.95 -13.21 2.24
C LYS A 213 -10.03 -13.81 3.14
N ARG A 214 -10.62 -14.96 2.75
CA ARG A 214 -11.62 -15.66 3.57
C ARG A 214 -11.04 -16.08 4.93
N ASN A 215 -9.83 -16.62 4.94
CA ASN A 215 -9.17 -17.03 6.19
C ASN A 215 -8.89 -15.81 7.10
N LEU A 216 -8.36 -14.72 6.53
CA LEU A 216 -8.10 -13.48 7.29
C LEU A 216 -9.40 -12.87 7.84
N LYS A 217 -10.48 -12.94 7.06
CA LYS A 217 -11.81 -12.52 7.54
C LYS A 217 -12.27 -13.35 8.75
N LEU A 218 -12.09 -14.66 8.72
CA LEU A 218 -12.44 -15.53 9.86
C LEU A 218 -11.64 -15.15 11.11
N ILE A 219 -10.33 -14.95 10.99
CA ILE A 219 -9.48 -14.54 12.12
C ILE A 219 -9.94 -13.20 12.67
N ARG A 220 -10.16 -12.21 11.81
CA ARG A 220 -10.69 -10.90 12.19
C ARG A 220 -12.01 -11.00 12.94
N ASP A 221 -12.94 -11.82 12.45
CA ASP A 221 -14.27 -11.95 13.03
C ASP A 221 -14.20 -12.62 14.42
N ILE A 222 -13.28 -13.59 14.62
CA ILE A 222 -12.99 -14.16 15.93
C ILE A 222 -12.44 -13.08 16.88
N TYR A 223 -11.45 -12.31 16.45
CA TYR A 223 -10.89 -11.21 17.24
C TYR A 223 -11.95 -10.17 17.59
N ASN A 224 -12.80 -9.77 16.64
CA ASN A 224 -13.88 -8.81 16.88
C ASN A 224 -14.81 -9.30 17.98
N LYS A 225 -15.25 -10.57 17.91
CA LYS A 225 -16.12 -11.20 18.90
C LYS A 225 -15.46 -11.24 20.28
N GLU A 226 -14.22 -11.74 20.37
CA GLU A 226 -13.55 -12.02 21.63
C GLU A 226 -12.95 -10.80 22.31
N LEU A 227 -12.58 -9.76 21.56
CA LEU A 227 -11.92 -8.56 22.07
C LEU A 227 -12.84 -7.33 22.11
N GLY A 228 -14.07 -7.44 21.60
CA GLY A 228 -15.06 -6.35 21.62
C GLY A 228 -14.75 -5.22 20.61
N TYR A 229 -14.17 -5.53 19.44
CA TYR A 229 -13.89 -4.58 18.37
C TYR A 229 -14.79 -4.81 17.16
N ALA A 230 -14.79 -3.84 16.23
CA ALA A 230 -15.50 -3.88 14.95
C ALA A 230 -14.56 -3.57 13.77
N ASN A 231 -13.34 -4.13 13.78
CA ASN A 231 -12.40 -3.93 12.67
C ASN A 231 -12.95 -4.53 11.38
N LYS A 232 -12.79 -3.81 10.27
CA LYS A 232 -13.25 -4.23 8.94
C LYS A 232 -12.10 -4.72 8.05
N SER A 233 -10.86 -4.30 8.32
CA SER A 233 -9.69 -4.66 7.55
C SER A 233 -9.38 -6.16 7.58
N THR A 234 -8.87 -6.68 6.46
CA THR A 234 -8.26 -8.01 6.36
C THR A 234 -6.73 -7.92 6.25
N HIS A 235 -6.15 -6.75 6.55
CA HIS A 235 -4.71 -6.52 6.52
C HIS A 235 -4.16 -6.15 7.89
N LEU A 236 -4.71 -5.13 8.55
CA LEU A 236 -4.31 -4.70 9.88
C LEU A 236 -5.44 -4.94 10.88
N TYR A 237 -5.14 -5.58 12.00
CA TYR A 237 -6.07 -5.69 13.11
C TYR A 237 -5.62 -4.75 14.24
N ILE A 238 -6.29 -3.62 14.35
CA ILE A 238 -5.95 -2.52 15.26
C ILE A 238 -6.69 -2.70 16.59
N ILE A 239 -5.96 -2.51 17.69
CA ILE A 239 -6.50 -2.41 19.04
C ILE A 239 -5.97 -1.15 19.74
N HIS A 240 -6.64 -0.74 20.81
CA HIS A 240 -6.18 0.32 21.70
C HIS A 240 -5.71 -0.28 23.03
N THR A 241 -4.56 0.15 23.50
CA THR A 241 -3.93 -0.28 24.75
C THR A 241 -3.74 0.91 25.69
N LYS A 242 -3.35 0.69 26.93
CA LYS A 242 -2.98 1.78 27.84
C LYS A 242 -1.67 2.46 27.44
N ASN A 243 -0.70 1.67 26.97
CA ASN A 243 0.58 2.12 26.42
C ASN A 243 1.11 1.06 25.46
N ASN A 244 1.25 1.42 24.18
CA ASN A 244 1.60 0.46 23.15
C ASN A 244 3.01 -0.14 23.31
N GLN A 245 4.01 0.63 23.74
CA GLN A 245 5.37 0.10 23.92
C GLN A 245 5.41 -0.95 25.02
N SER A 246 4.77 -0.69 26.18
CA SER A 246 4.65 -1.66 27.26
C SER A 246 3.91 -2.92 26.80
N PHE A 247 2.80 -2.74 26.06
CA PHE A 247 2.03 -3.85 25.51
C PHE A 247 2.86 -4.68 24.52
N LEU A 248 3.55 -4.06 23.55
CA LEU A 248 4.38 -4.75 22.58
C LEU A 248 5.49 -5.59 23.26
N ASN A 249 6.14 -5.03 24.30
CA ASN A 249 7.18 -5.73 25.05
C ASN A 249 6.63 -7.00 25.73
N LYS A 250 5.50 -6.89 26.43
CA LYS A 250 4.84 -8.03 27.09
C LYS A 250 4.39 -9.10 26.08
N MET A 251 3.87 -8.69 24.91
CA MET A 251 3.50 -9.63 23.85
C MET A 251 4.74 -10.35 23.30
N LYS A 252 5.84 -9.63 23.08
CA LYS A 252 7.11 -10.20 22.61
C LYS A 252 7.70 -11.21 23.58
N GLU A 253 7.65 -10.96 24.90
CA GLU A 253 8.05 -11.91 25.94
C GLU A 253 7.26 -13.23 25.87
N ASN A 254 6.02 -13.17 25.35
CA ASN A 254 5.18 -14.34 25.09
C ASN A 254 5.34 -14.92 23.69
N ASN A 255 6.38 -14.53 22.93
CA ASN A 255 6.63 -14.94 21.55
C ASN A 255 5.53 -14.51 20.56
N ILE A 256 4.90 -13.36 20.77
CA ILE A 256 3.90 -12.75 19.87
C ILE A 256 4.44 -11.41 19.39
N ILE A 257 4.63 -11.26 18.09
CA ILE A 257 5.11 -10.01 17.47
C ILE A 257 3.92 -9.14 17.06
N CYS A 258 3.73 -8.04 17.78
CA CYS A 258 2.78 -6.98 17.46
C CYS A 258 3.52 -5.80 16.80
N GLY A 259 2.78 -4.83 16.26
CA GLY A 259 3.34 -3.64 15.62
C GLY A 259 2.57 -2.37 15.94
N ILE A 260 3.09 -1.23 15.42
CA ILE A 260 2.42 0.08 15.45
C ILE A 260 2.22 0.54 13.99
N HIS A 261 0.99 0.75 13.59
CA HIS A 261 0.63 1.24 12.26
C HIS A 261 -0.29 2.45 12.41
N TYR A 262 0.23 3.70 12.35
CA TYR A 262 1.66 4.06 12.22
C TYR A 262 2.02 5.12 13.26
N PRO A 263 3.32 5.41 13.52
CA PRO A 263 3.71 6.55 14.33
C PRO A 263 3.23 7.86 13.71
N ALA A 264 2.85 8.83 14.54
CA ALA A 264 2.42 10.14 14.09
C ALA A 264 3.59 10.96 13.53
N LEU A 265 3.58 11.21 12.22
CA LEU A 265 4.70 11.88 11.52
C LEU A 265 4.82 13.36 11.86
N HIS A 266 3.72 14.03 12.23
CA HIS A 266 3.76 15.44 12.66
C HIS A 266 4.53 15.66 13.97
N LEU A 267 4.83 14.60 14.72
CA LEU A 267 5.71 14.65 15.91
C LEU A 267 7.19 14.51 15.55
N ASN A 268 7.52 14.20 14.30
CA ASN A 268 8.90 14.00 13.85
C ASN A 268 9.44 15.24 13.12
N GLN A 269 10.51 15.84 13.64
CA GLN A 269 11.11 17.06 13.11
C GLN A 269 11.57 16.96 11.64
N ILE A 270 11.91 15.77 11.15
CA ILE A 270 12.28 15.53 9.75
C ILE A 270 11.13 15.88 8.81
N TYR A 271 9.88 15.58 9.21
CA TYR A 271 8.70 15.85 8.41
C TYR A 271 8.11 17.24 8.66
N THR A 272 8.19 17.75 9.89
CA THR A 272 7.59 19.04 10.25
C THR A 272 8.45 20.22 9.78
N ARG A 273 9.78 20.06 9.74
CA ARG A 273 10.74 21.12 9.36
C ARG A 273 10.50 22.43 10.10
N GLY A 274 10.22 22.33 11.40
CA GLY A 274 9.98 23.48 12.27
C GLY A 274 8.55 24.06 12.20
N LYS A 275 7.62 23.46 11.42
CA LYS A 275 6.20 23.80 11.45
C LYS A 275 5.51 23.08 12.60
N SER A 276 4.48 23.67 13.15
CA SER A 276 3.57 23.04 14.10
C SER A 276 2.28 22.65 13.40
N PHE A 277 1.76 21.48 13.76
CA PHE A 277 0.50 20.94 13.24
C PHE A 277 -0.42 20.64 14.43
N ASN A 278 -1.70 20.91 14.28
CA ASN A 278 -2.69 20.63 15.31
C ASN A 278 -3.38 19.29 15.02
N CYS A 279 -2.89 18.23 15.65
CA CYS A 279 -3.38 16.85 15.45
C CYS A 279 -3.67 16.17 16.80
N PRO A 280 -4.53 16.72 17.67
CA PRO A 280 -4.74 16.22 19.04
C PRO A 280 -5.33 14.82 19.11
N TYR A 281 -6.15 14.43 18.11
CA TYR A 281 -6.70 13.09 18.02
C TYR A 281 -5.59 12.07 17.70
N THR A 282 -4.75 12.37 16.74
CA THR A 282 -3.61 11.53 16.33
C THR A 282 -2.58 11.41 17.46
N GLU A 283 -2.29 12.50 18.18
CA GLU A 283 -1.39 12.49 19.34
C GLU A 283 -1.91 11.53 20.41
N LYS A 284 -3.19 11.58 20.72
CA LYS A 284 -3.84 10.66 21.68
C LYS A 284 -3.70 9.20 21.28
N TYR A 285 -3.76 8.89 19.97
CA TYR A 285 -3.67 7.52 19.48
C TYR A 285 -2.23 7.04 19.29
N ASN A 286 -1.26 7.93 19.14
CA ASN A 286 0.14 7.59 18.90
C ASN A 286 0.71 6.59 19.92
N ASP A 287 0.37 6.76 21.19
CA ASP A 287 0.92 5.95 22.30
C ASP A 287 0.03 4.76 22.73
N VAL A 288 -1.16 4.64 22.13
CA VAL A 288 -2.14 3.60 22.53
C VAL A 288 -2.47 2.61 21.42
N VAL A 289 -2.21 2.94 20.15
CA VAL A 289 -2.52 2.04 19.03
C VAL A 289 -1.51 0.90 18.96
N ALA A 290 -2.03 -0.32 18.82
CA ALA A 290 -1.22 -1.52 18.53
C ALA A 290 -1.91 -2.37 17.45
N THR A 291 -1.11 -3.08 16.66
CA THR A 291 -1.58 -4.01 15.64
C THR A 291 -1.27 -5.44 16.05
N LEU A 292 -2.29 -6.28 16.09
CA LEU A 292 -2.16 -7.71 16.40
C LEU A 292 -1.75 -8.51 15.16
N PRO A 293 -1.07 -9.66 15.34
CA PRO A 293 -0.85 -10.63 14.27
C PRO A 293 -2.16 -11.06 13.64
N MET A 294 -2.22 -10.99 12.32
CA MET A 294 -3.34 -11.50 11.51
C MET A 294 -2.80 -11.95 10.16
N ASN A 295 -2.45 -13.22 10.05
CA ASN A 295 -1.93 -13.79 8.81
C ASN A 295 -2.46 -15.21 8.55
N GLU A 296 -2.37 -15.65 7.31
CA GLU A 296 -2.98 -16.88 6.81
C GLU A 296 -2.36 -18.17 7.32
N THR A 297 -1.21 -18.12 8.00
CA THR A 297 -0.52 -19.31 8.55
C THR A 297 -0.84 -19.57 10.02
N MET A 298 -1.61 -18.67 10.66
CA MET A 298 -1.96 -18.81 12.07
C MET A 298 -2.90 -19.98 12.31
N SER A 299 -2.56 -20.79 13.32
CA SER A 299 -3.43 -21.85 13.83
C SER A 299 -4.50 -21.28 14.78
N TYR A 300 -5.51 -22.07 15.07
CA TYR A 300 -6.51 -21.71 16.09
C TYR A 300 -5.88 -21.48 17.47
N LEU A 301 -4.89 -22.30 17.85
CA LEU A 301 -4.14 -22.14 19.10
C LEU A 301 -3.35 -20.82 19.18
N ASP A 302 -2.81 -20.36 18.03
CA ASP A 302 -2.15 -19.04 17.98
C ASP A 302 -3.15 -17.93 18.26
N ILE A 303 -4.34 -18.02 17.68
CA ILE A 303 -5.42 -17.04 17.85
C ILE A 303 -5.89 -16.99 19.31
N GLU A 304 -6.15 -18.14 19.92
CA GLU A 304 -6.52 -18.25 21.34
C GLU A 304 -5.45 -17.65 22.26
N LYS A 305 -4.19 -18.01 22.03
CA LYS A 305 -3.06 -17.46 22.79
C LYS A 305 -2.99 -15.94 22.69
N ILE A 306 -3.16 -15.36 21.50
CA ILE A 306 -3.16 -13.91 21.31
C ILE A 306 -4.31 -13.28 22.09
N ILE A 307 -5.52 -13.82 21.98
CA ILE A 307 -6.71 -13.31 22.68
C ILE A 307 -6.49 -13.31 24.20
N GLU A 308 -5.98 -14.42 24.76
CA GLU A 308 -5.66 -14.53 26.19
C GLU A 308 -4.69 -13.41 26.63
N LYS A 309 -3.57 -13.25 25.90
CA LYS A 309 -2.55 -12.26 26.27
C LYS A 309 -3.03 -10.82 26.07
N VAL A 310 -3.85 -10.56 25.05
CA VAL A 310 -4.48 -9.25 24.87
C VAL A 310 -5.41 -8.92 26.03
N LYS A 311 -6.26 -9.86 26.48
CA LYS A 311 -7.15 -9.65 27.64
C LYS A 311 -6.37 -9.39 28.94
N LEU A 312 -5.15 -9.93 29.06
CA LEU A 312 -4.29 -9.74 30.22
C LEU A 312 -3.51 -8.41 30.23
N TYR A 313 -3.07 -7.92 29.06
CA TYR A 313 -2.07 -6.83 28.97
C TYR A 313 -2.60 -5.52 28.36
N LYS A 314 -3.80 -5.52 27.77
CA LYS A 314 -4.43 -4.36 27.11
C LYS A 314 -4.71 -3.19 28.06
#